data_1c13e975176e479bfd2ab7414e982257
#
_entry.id   1c13e975176e479bfd2ab7414e982257
#
_cell.length_a   1.000
_cell.length_b   1.000
_cell.length_c   1.000
_cell.angle_alpha   90.00
_cell.angle_beta   90.00
_cell.angle_gamma   90.00
#
_symmetry.space_group_name_H-M   'P 1'
#
loop_
_entity.id
_entity.type
_entity.pdbx_description
1 polymer ?
#
loop_
_entity_poly.entity_id
_entity_poly.type
_entity_poly.pdbx_seq_one_letter_code
_entity_poly.pdbx_strand_id
1 'polypeptide(L)'
;MNEFWQVNAKKSVAVVCILLFNFVFFHFFKYNNHLPDPSFKRTKNAIWLGHKWVGERLEDSDYSLLCAKLRTGRMTDVFAHVGPLDEQGNIEYKKYHYAKEFLVQVKACDPEIHIQAWIGQVELKGGGVLDISQTAIRTSIIETADILLQLGFDGIHYNIEPIFSGDEAILDLLQKTHLITKANGKILSIASDEIEPFPFADKLIRIFARRAGFWTKDYYLQVVNHVDQIAVMMYDTAIPFAWFYGYVVKWQVEKITTLLDGKVLLFFGVPTYEEERWSFHASAENMFSGIRGISMGIEEIPLPILENKFGIAIYSEWTTDDAEWKTFKTDWLLSY
;
A
#
# COMPACT_ATOMS: atom_id res chain seq x y z
N MET A 1 -56.17 19.10 2.05
CA MET A 1 -54.81 19.37 2.61
C MET A 1 -53.82 18.24 2.36
N ASN A 2 -54.21 16.95 2.38
CA ASN A 2 -53.33 15.80 2.15
C ASN A 2 -52.78 15.64 0.72
N GLU A 3 -53.58 15.94 -0.31
CA GLU A 3 -53.14 15.74 -1.71
C GLU A 3 -52.05 16.76 -2.13
N PHE A 4 -52.16 18.00 -1.69
CA PHE A 4 -51.15 19.04 -1.99
C PHE A 4 -49.77 18.70 -1.40
N TRP A 5 -49.72 18.15 -0.20
CA TRP A 5 -48.48 17.71 0.45
C TRP A 5 -47.90 16.50 -0.23
N GLN A 6 -48.71 15.54 -0.69
CA GLN A 6 -48.27 14.34 -1.40
C GLN A 6 -47.71 14.68 -2.78
N VAL A 7 -48.29 15.62 -3.51
CA VAL A 7 -47.77 16.06 -4.82
C VAL A 7 -46.44 16.79 -4.70
N ASN A 8 -46.30 17.67 -3.70
CA ASN A 8 -45.04 18.38 -3.46
C ASN A 8 -43.94 17.44 -2.97
N ALA A 9 -44.25 16.47 -2.11
CA ALA A 9 -43.29 15.45 -1.69
C ALA A 9 -42.80 14.60 -2.87
N LYS A 10 -43.68 14.17 -3.77
CA LYS A 10 -43.29 13.42 -4.98
C LYS A 10 -42.40 14.26 -5.91
N LYS A 11 -42.71 15.53 -6.10
CA LYS A 11 -41.88 16.47 -6.90
C LYS A 11 -40.51 16.65 -6.25
N SER A 12 -40.42 16.84 -4.93
CA SER A 12 -39.17 16.96 -4.22
C SER A 12 -38.31 15.69 -4.32
N VAL A 13 -38.93 14.53 -4.18
CA VAL A 13 -38.21 13.23 -4.37
C VAL A 13 -37.70 13.10 -5.81
N ALA A 14 -38.52 13.43 -6.82
CA ALA A 14 -38.10 13.39 -8.21
C ALA A 14 -36.91 14.33 -8.49
N VAL A 15 -36.92 15.54 -7.95
CA VAL A 15 -35.80 16.49 -8.08
C VAL A 15 -34.54 15.93 -7.43
N VAL A 16 -34.63 15.37 -6.21
CA VAL A 16 -33.49 14.75 -5.52
C VAL A 16 -32.93 13.58 -6.33
N CYS A 17 -33.80 12.71 -6.87
CA CYS A 17 -33.38 11.60 -7.73
C CYS A 17 -32.66 12.07 -8.99
N ILE A 18 -33.18 13.13 -9.64
CA ILE A 18 -32.54 13.74 -10.84
C ILE A 18 -31.17 14.32 -10.49
N LEU A 19 -31.05 15.02 -9.36
CA LEU A 19 -29.78 15.59 -8.91
C LEU A 19 -28.77 14.50 -8.60
N LEU A 20 -29.18 13.45 -7.90
CA LEU A 20 -28.34 12.29 -7.60
C LEU A 20 -27.91 11.56 -8.88
N PHE A 21 -28.83 11.34 -9.83
CA PHE A 21 -28.51 10.74 -11.10
C PHE A 21 -27.48 11.57 -11.89
N ASN A 22 -27.68 12.88 -11.98
CA ASN A 22 -26.72 13.77 -12.66
C ASN A 22 -25.37 13.79 -11.95
N PHE A 23 -25.36 13.79 -10.63
CA PHE A 23 -24.13 13.71 -9.83
C PHE A 23 -23.36 12.42 -10.13
N VAL A 24 -24.03 11.26 -10.01
CA VAL A 24 -23.42 9.94 -10.31
C VAL A 24 -22.95 9.86 -11.75
N PHE A 25 -23.80 10.30 -12.71
CA PHE A 25 -23.46 10.30 -14.12
C PHE A 25 -22.24 11.19 -14.45
N PHE A 26 -22.18 12.38 -13.87
CA PHE A 26 -21.04 13.29 -14.05
C PHE A 26 -19.74 12.67 -13.55
N HIS A 27 -19.76 12.10 -12.33
CA HIS A 27 -18.56 11.47 -11.76
C HIS A 27 -18.17 10.22 -12.52
N PHE A 28 -19.11 9.38 -12.92
CA PHE A 28 -18.86 8.22 -13.76
C PHE A 28 -18.24 8.62 -15.12
N PHE A 29 -18.79 9.67 -15.77
CA PHE A 29 -18.26 10.17 -17.03
C PHE A 29 -16.84 10.75 -16.87
N LYS A 30 -16.60 11.57 -15.85
CA LYS A 30 -15.29 12.14 -15.54
C LYS A 30 -14.26 11.03 -15.31
N TYR A 31 -14.61 10.01 -14.52
CA TYR A 31 -13.75 8.87 -14.27
C TYR A 31 -13.38 8.13 -15.56
N ASN A 32 -14.36 7.80 -16.41
CA ASN A 32 -14.11 7.00 -17.60
C ASN A 32 -13.34 7.74 -18.70
N ASN A 33 -13.39 9.06 -18.73
CA ASN A 33 -12.69 9.90 -19.71
C ASN A 33 -11.43 10.58 -19.16
N HIS A 34 -11.00 10.21 -17.95
CA HIS A 34 -9.78 10.76 -17.38
C HIS A 34 -8.54 10.30 -18.15
N LEU A 35 -7.66 11.23 -18.48
CA LEU A 35 -6.35 10.99 -19.08
C LEU A 35 -5.27 11.42 -18.08
N PRO A 36 -4.26 10.57 -17.81
CA PRO A 36 -3.19 10.92 -16.89
C PRO A 36 -2.39 12.14 -17.31
N ASP A 37 -2.07 13.03 -16.37
CA ASP A 37 -1.19 14.17 -16.62
C ASP A 37 0.26 13.69 -16.88
N PRO A 38 0.85 13.97 -18.03
CA PRO A 38 2.23 13.61 -18.36
C PRO A 38 3.28 14.48 -17.67
N SER A 39 2.91 15.60 -17.05
CA SER A 39 3.85 16.52 -16.38
C SER A 39 4.47 15.92 -15.13
N PHE A 40 3.76 15.02 -14.44
CA PHE A 40 4.28 14.32 -13.28
C PHE A 40 5.26 13.21 -13.70
N LYS A 41 6.50 13.29 -13.21
CA LYS A 41 7.54 12.28 -13.45
C LYS A 41 7.37 11.09 -12.50
N ARG A 42 7.00 9.94 -13.04
CA ARG A 42 6.76 8.68 -12.30
C ARG A 42 8.07 7.93 -12.08
N THR A 43 8.89 8.49 -11.18
CA THR A 43 10.28 8.02 -10.92
C THR A 43 10.38 7.01 -9.78
N LYS A 44 9.33 6.84 -8.98
CA LYS A 44 9.31 5.95 -7.83
C LYS A 44 8.23 4.91 -8.02
N ASN A 45 8.61 3.63 -7.98
CA ASN A 45 7.69 2.51 -8.06
C ASN A 45 8.20 1.38 -7.16
N ALA A 46 7.29 0.68 -6.52
CA ALA A 46 7.61 -0.44 -5.64
C ALA A 46 6.82 -1.69 -6.04
N ILE A 47 7.26 -2.84 -5.56
CA ILE A 47 6.56 -4.11 -5.76
C ILE A 47 6.81 -5.04 -4.57
N TRP A 48 5.75 -5.73 -4.13
CA TRP A 48 5.88 -6.81 -3.16
C TRP A 48 6.21 -8.13 -3.87
N LEU A 49 7.27 -8.78 -3.40
CA LEU A 49 7.72 -10.09 -3.88
C LEU A 49 7.39 -11.20 -2.89
N GLY A 50 6.94 -12.33 -3.42
CA GLY A 50 6.59 -13.51 -2.63
C GLY A 50 7.80 -14.17 -1.96
N HIS A 51 7.51 -15.02 -0.98
CA HIS A 51 8.49 -15.70 -0.15
C HIS A 51 9.47 -16.58 -0.92
N LYS A 52 9.07 -17.13 -2.09
CA LYS A 52 9.89 -18.00 -2.91
C LYS A 52 11.28 -17.41 -3.25
N TRP A 53 11.35 -16.08 -3.42
CA TRP A 53 12.57 -15.39 -3.85
C TRP A 53 13.70 -15.46 -2.82
N VAL A 54 13.37 -15.60 -1.54
CA VAL A 54 14.35 -15.68 -0.45
C VAL A 54 14.36 -17.05 0.23
N GLY A 55 13.28 -17.84 0.09
CA GLY A 55 13.08 -19.12 0.78
C GLY A 55 13.39 -20.35 -0.05
N GLU A 56 13.39 -20.23 -1.38
CA GLU A 56 13.58 -21.36 -2.30
C GLU A 56 14.83 -21.18 -3.16
N ARG A 57 15.39 -22.29 -3.61
CA ARG A 57 16.45 -22.27 -4.61
C ARG A 57 15.83 -22.02 -5.99
N LEU A 58 16.28 -20.96 -6.65
CA LEU A 58 15.79 -20.54 -7.96
C LEU A 58 16.90 -20.67 -9.00
N GLU A 59 16.51 -20.76 -10.27
CA GLU A 59 17.43 -20.83 -11.39
C GLU A 59 17.74 -19.43 -11.95
N ASP A 60 18.85 -19.28 -12.68
CA ASP A 60 19.23 -18.00 -13.30
C ASP A 60 18.15 -17.44 -14.25
N SER A 61 17.34 -18.32 -14.86
CA SER A 61 16.20 -17.94 -15.70
C SER A 61 15.11 -17.21 -14.91
N ASP A 62 14.85 -17.63 -13.65
CA ASP A 62 13.85 -16.98 -12.79
C ASP A 62 14.28 -15.56 -12.45
N TYR A 63 15.56 -15.39 -12.07
CA TYR A 63 16.13 -14.07 -11.80
C TYR A 63 16.13 -13.19 -13.05
N SER A 64 16.42 -13.75 -14.23
CA SER A 64 16.39 -13.01 -15.49
C SER A 64 14.99 -12.49 -15.81
N LEU A 65 13.94 -13.28 -15.57
CA LEU A 65 12.55 -12.87 -15.74
C LEU A 65 12.15 -11.79 -14.72
N LEU A 66 12.51 -11.96 -13.45
CA LEU A 66 12.27 -10.94 -12.44
C LEU A 66 12.93 -9.61 -12.82
N CYS A 67 14.22 -9.65 -13.18
CA CYS A 67 14.97 -8.48 -13.59
C CYS A 67 14.33 -7.75 -14.79
N ALA A 68 13.81 -8.50 -15.76
CA ALA A 68 13.09 -7.91 -16.89
C ALA A 68 11.82 -7.19 -16.43
N LYS A 69 11.04 -7.79 -15.51
CA LYS A 69 9.86 -7.18 -14.92
C LYS A 69 10.21 -5.90 -14.14
N LEU A 70 11.20 -5.97 -13.25
CA LEU A 70 11.64 -4.83 -12.42
C LEU A 70 12.09 -3.64 -13.29
N ARG A 71 12.88 -3.89 -14.33
CA ARG A 71 13.30 -2.84 -15.29
C ARG A 71 12.13 -2.28 -16.08
N THR A 72 11.24 -3.16 -16.58
CA THR A 72 10.06 -2.74 -17.35
C THR A 72 9.14 -1.87 -16.52
N GLY A 73 8.95 -2.21 -15.25
CA GLY A 73 8.16 -1.44 -14.28
C GLY A 73 8.89 -0.21 -13.71
N ARG A 74 10.17 0.01 -14.06
CA ARG A 74 11.01 1.07 -13.45
C ARG A 74 10.92 1.02 -11.93
N MET A 75 11.02 -0.20 -11.37
CA MET A 75 10.94 -0.40 -9.93
C MET A 75 12.17 0.18 -9.23
N THR A 76 11.95 1.00 -8.22
CA THR A 76 13.00 1.58 -7.38
C THR A 76 13.09 0.89 -6.04
N ASP A 77 12.01 0.26 -5.60
CA ASP A 77 11.89 -0.39 -4.31
C ASP A 77 11.23 -1.77 -4.45
N VAL A 78 11.75 -2.72 -3.69
CA VAL A 78 11.26 -4.11 -3.64
C VAL A 78 11.05 -4.49 -2.19
N PHE A 79 9.85 -4.97 -1.86
CA PHE A 79 9.52 -5.53 -0.56
C PHE A 79 9.53 -7.06 -0.65
N ALA A 80 10.66 -7.69 -0.28
CA ALA A 80 10.84 -9.13 -0.39
C ALA A 80 10.38 -9.83 0.90
N HIS A 81 9.38 -10.70 0.81
CA HIS A 81 8.82 -11.40 1.97
C HIS A 81 9.79 -12.41 2.54
N VAL A 82 10.43 -12.07 3.65
CA VAL A 82 11.40 -12.94 4.33
C VAL A 82 10.74 -14.01 5.22
N GLY A 83 9.42 -13.95 5.37
CA GLY A 83 8.58 -14.90 6.08
C GLY A 83 7.74 -14.24 7.16
N PRO A 84 6.66 -14.88 7.61
CA PRO A 84 5.96 -14.38 8.76
C PRO A 84 6.82 -14.58 10.02
N LEU A 85 6.74 -13.60 10.93
CA LEU A 85 7.24 -13.75 12.30
C LEU A 85 6.55 -14.93 12.99
N ASP A 86 7.23 -15.57 13.92
CA ASP A 86 6.61 -16.49 14.87
C ASP A 86 5.97 -15.71 16.05
N GLU A 87 5.36 -16.42 16.97
CA GLU A 87 4.72 -15.82 18.16
C GLU A 87 5.73 -15.17 19.14
N GLN A 88 7.03 -15.46 19.02
CA GLN A 88 8.12 -14.84 19.76
C GLN A 88 8.75 -13.65 19.05
N GLY A 89 8.32 -13.31 17.83
CA GLY A 89 8.84 -12.19 17.04
C GLY A 89 10.11 -12.52 16.25
N ASN A 90 10.39 -13.80 15.99
CA ASN A 90 11.56 -14.25 15.22
C ASN A 90 11.14 -14.76 13.84
N ILE A 91 12.11 -14.88 12.93
CA ILE A 91 11.98 -15.57 11.65
C ILE A 91 13.07 -16.64 11.57
N GLU A 92 12.66 -17.89 11.41
CA GLU A 92 13.63 -18.98 11.27
C GLU A 92 14.49 -18.79 10.00
N TYR A 93 15.82 -18.94 10.13
CA TYR A 93 16.77 -18.79 9.02
C TYR A 93 16.39 -19.60 7.76
N LYS A 94 15.81 -20.78 7.93
CA LYS A 94 15.36 -21.61 6.79
C LYS A 94 14.36 -20.91 5.88
N LYS A 95 13.60 -19.93 6.38
CA LYS A 95 12.60 -19.17 5.62
C LYS A 95 13.24 -18.15 4.66
N TYR A 96 14.46 -17.71 4.92
CA TYR A 96 15.19 -16.78 4.06
C TYR A 96 16.61 -17.26 3.73
N HIS A 97 16.75 -18.58 3.62
CA HIS A 97 18.05 -19.22 3.41
C HIS A 97 18.77 -18.74 2.13
N TYR A 98 18.01 -18.42 1.08
CA TYR A 98 18.53 -17.95 -0.21
C TYR A 98 18.52 -16.42 -0.33
N ALA A 99 18.22 -15.67 0.71
CA ALA A 99 18.14 -14.21 0.66
C ALA A 99 19.44 -13.56 0.16
N LYS A 100 20.61 -14.07 0.58
CA LYS A 100 21.89 -13.52 0.13
C LYS A 100 22.12 -13.69 -1.38
N GLU A 101 21.73 -14.84 -1.94
CA GLU A 101 21.78 -15.11 -3.37
C GLU A 101 20.83 -14.17 -4.11
N PHE A 102 19.57 -14.08 -3.66
CA PHE A 102 18.57 -13.16 -4.20
C PHE A 102 19.07 -11.71 -4.24
N LEU A 103 19.66 -11.21 -3.15
CA LEU A 103 20.20 -9.85 -3.08
C LEU A 103 21.29 -9.62 -4.13
N VAL A 104 22.22 -10.57 -4.29
CA VAL A 104 23.30 -10.50 -5.28
C VAL A 104 22.74 -10.47 -6.70
N GLN A 105 21.81 -11.37 -7.03
CA GLN A 105 21.21 -11.47 -8.36
C GLN A 105 20.41 -10.22 -8.74
N VAL A 106 19.57 -9.70 -7.83
CA VAL A 106 18.77 -8.51 -8.12
C VAL A 106 19.65 -7.25 -8.21
N LYS A 107 20.65 -7.09 -7.33
CA LYS A 107 21.62 -5.99 -7.42
C LYS A 107 22.50 -6.03 -8.65
N ALA A 108 22.77 -7.21 -9.20
CA ALA A 108 23.45 -7.34 -10.49
C ALA A 108 22.60 -6.84 -11.66
N CYS A 109 21.26 -6.91 -11.54
CA CYS A 109 20.35 -6.36 -12.54
C CYS A 109 20.26 -4.83 -12.48
N ASP A 110 20.11 -4.30 -11.27
CA ASP A 110 20.01 -2.86 -10.99
C ASP A 110 20.63 -2.56 -9.61
N PRO A 111 21.85 -2.00 -9.58
CA PRO A 111 22.53 -1.65 -8.33
C PRO A 111 21.80 -0.61 -7.47
N GLU A 112 20.98 0.24 -8.10
CA GLU A 112 20.29 1.35 -7.43
C GLU A 112 18.95 0.95 -6.80
N ILE A 113 18.44 -0.25 -7.12
CA ILE A 113 17.16 -0.71 -6.56
C ILE A 113 17.29 -0.96 -5.05
N HIS A 114 16.36 -0.45 -4.26
CA HIS A 114 16.31 -0.71 -2.83
C HIS A 114 15.55 -2.00 -2.54
N ILE A 115 16.21 -2.96 -1.91
CA ILE A 115 15.61 -4.25 -1.54
C ILE A 115 15.40 -4.25 -0.03
N GLN A 116 14.14 -4.19 0.40
CA GLN A 116 13.76 -4.17 1.80
C GLN A 116 13.23 -5.53 2.23
N ALA A 117 13.62 -5.98 3.41
CA ALA A 117 13.09 -7.20 3.99
C ALA A 117 11.66 -6.93 4.48
N TRP A 118 10.68 -7.57 3.82
CA TRP A 118 9.29 -7.49 4.26
C TRP A 118 9.05 -8.47 5.42
N ILE A 119 8.87 -7.90 6.60
CA ILE A 119 8.56 -8.59 7.85
C ILE A 119 7.06 -8.41 8.11
N GLY A 120 6.32 -9.51 8.02
CA GLY A 120 4.87 -9.51 8.18
C GLY A 120 4.39 -10.49 9.24
N GLN A 121 3.27 -10.22 9.88
CA GLN A 121 2.49 -11.16 10.68
C GLN A 121 1.13 -10.56 11.02
N VAL A 122 0.17 -11.46 11.33
CA VAL A 122 -1.11 -11.06 11.90
C VAL A 122 -1.00 -11.01 13.42
N GLU A 123 -1.36 -9.86 14.00
CA GLU A 123 -1.38 -9.66 15.44
C GLU A 123 -2.50 -10.44 16.13
N LEU A 124 -2.31 -10.70 17.42
CA LEU A 124 -3.29 -11.36 18.30
C LEU A 124 -4.66 -10.65 18.29
N LYS A 125 -4.66 -9.31 18.30
CA LYS A 125 -5.90 -8.50 18.20
C LYS A 125 -6.67 -8.68 16.90
N GLY A 126 -5.97 -9.06 15.81
CA GLY A 126 -6.55 -9.47 14.51
C GLY A 126 -6.87 -10.95 14.41
N GLY A 127 -6.67 -11.73 15.48
CA GLY A 127 -6.86 -13.18 15.50
C GLY A 127 -5.65 -13.98 15.00
N GLY A 128 -4.47 -13.34 14.92
CA GLY A 128 -3.19 -13.98 14.64
C GLY A 128 -2.46 -14.45 15.89
N VAL A 129 -1.14 -14.55 15.80
CA VAL A 129 -0.30 -15.16 16.86
C VAL A 129 0.64 -14.15 17.53
N LEU A 130 0.88 -13.00 16.93
CA LEU A 130 1.88 -12.03 17.39
C LEU A 130 1.28 -11.06 18.40
N ASP A 131 1.88 -10.95 19.59
CA ASP A 131 1.49 -9.97 20.61
C ASP A 131 2.55 -8.89 20.77
N ILE A 132 2.48 -7.86 19.94
CA ILE A 132 3.45 -6.74 19.99
C ILE A 132 3.28 -5.84 21.22
N SER A 133 2.24 -6.00 22.03
CA SER A 133 2.12 -5.26 23.29
C SER A 133 3.25 -5.63 24.27
N GLN A 134 3.81 -6.84 24.12
CA GLN A 134 4.92 -7.33 24.92
C GLN A 134 6.27 -6.75 24.45
N THR A 135 6.98 -6.07 25.34
CA THR A 135 8.30 -5.48 25.04
C THR A 135 9.31 -6.52 24.58
N ALA A 136 9.29 -7.74 25.16
CA ALA A 136 10.20 -8.82 24.78
C ALA A 136 10.01 -9.20 23.29
N ILE A 137 8.77 -9.31 22.81
CA ILE A 137 8.46 -9.62 21.41
C ILE A 137 8.94 -8.50 20.49
N ARG A 138 8.68 -7.23 20.83
CA ARG A 138 9.22 -6.11 20.03
C ARG A 138 10.74 -6.11 19.99
N THR A 139 11.42 -6.48 21.08
CA THR A 139 12.89 -6.62 21.10
C THR A 139 13.35 -7.70 20.13
N SER A 140 12.73 -8.88 20.13
CA SER A 140 13.04 -9.96 19.17
C SER A 140 12.80 -9.54 17.71
N ILE A 141 11.73 -8.78 17.45
CA ILE A 141 11.46 -8.23 16.09
C ILE A 141 12.58 -7.29 15.66
N ILE A 142 13.05 -6.43 16.55
CA ILE A 142 14.15 -5.49 16.27
C ILE A 142 15.47 -6.23 16.02
N GLU A 143 15.77 -7.26 16.81
CA GLU A 143 16.94 -8.12 16.62
C GLU A 143 16.85 -8.87 15.26
N THR A 144 15.68 -9.39 14.91
CA THR A 144 15.43 -10.00 13.60
C THR A 144 15.67 -9.00 12.47
N ALA A 145 15.20 -7.76 12.61
CA ALA A 145 15.43 -6.70 11.65
C ALA A 145 16.92 -6.39 11.48
N ASP A 146 17.68 -6.30 12.58
CA ASP A 146 19.13 -6.07 12.54
C ASP A 146 19.88 -7.19 11.84
N ILE A 147 19.52 -8.46 12.08
CA ILE A 147 20.08 -9.63 11.38
C ILE A 147 19.87 -9.52 9.87
N LEU A 148 18.67 -9.11 9.42
CA LEU A 148 18.35 -8.97 8.01
C LEU A 148 19.13 -7.80 7.36
N LEU A 149 19.30 -6.69 8.07
CA LEU A 149 20.14 -5.59 7.62
C LEU A 149 21.61 -6.01 7.45
N GLN A 150 22.14 -6.77 8.41
CA GLN A 150 23.51 -7.33 8.35
C GLN A 150 23.67 -8.35 7.21
N LEU A 151 22.60 -9.05 6.81
CA LEU A 151 22.60 -9.96 5.66
C LEU A 151 22.76 -9.22 4.34
N GLY A 152 22.40 -7.93 4.27
CA GLY A 152 22.60 -7.07 3.13
C GLY A 152 21.35 -6.39 2.56
N PHE A 153 20.20 -6.53 3.20
CA PHE A 153 19.01 -5.76 2.81
C PHE A 153 19.25 -4.25 2.94
N ASP A 154 18.63 -3.46 2.07
CA ASP A 154 18.72 -1.99 2.07
C ASP A 154 17.76 -1.35 3.05
N GLY A 155 16.87 -2.12 3.65
CA GLY A 155 15.90 -1.63 4.62
C GLY A 155 14.99 -2.73 5.15
N ILE A 156 14.08 -2.27 6.01
CA ILE A 156 13.02 -3.09 6.61
C ILE A 156 11.67 -2.53 6.17
N HIS A 157 10.76 -3.40 5.76
CA HIS A 157 9.37 -3.09 5.46
C HIS A 157 8.46 -3.86 6.42
N TYR A 158 7.84 -3.16 7.37
CA TYR A 158 6.88 -3.78 8.28
C TYR A 158 5.49 -3.84 7.67
N ASN A 159 4.88 -5.03 7.71
CA ASN A 159 3.48 -5.27 7.43
C ASN A 159 2.88 -6.16 8.53
N ILE A 160 2.70 -5.60 9.71
CA ILE A 160 2.13 -6.26 10.89
C ILE A 160 0.68 -5.78 11.02
N GLU A 161 -0.29 -6.68 10.89
CA GLU A 161 -1.71 -6.33 10.80
C GLU A 161 -2.57 -6.97 11.91
N PRO A 162 -3.64 -6.27 12.32
CA PRO A 162 -4.01 -4.89 12.01
C PRO A 162 -3.25 -3.88 12.88
N ILE A 163 -2.95 -2.70 12.32
CA ILE A 163 -2.46 -1.55 13.09
C ILE A 163 -3.61 -0.58 13.30
N PHE A 164 -4.01 -0.38 14.55
CA PHE A 164 -5.06 0.58 14.87
C PHE A 164 -4.48 1.94 15.27
N SER A 165 -5.22 3.01 14.97
CA SER A 165 -4.84 4.35 15.40
C SER A 165 -4.61 4.44 16.90
N GLY A 166 -3.49 5.04 17.30
CA GLY A 166 -3.06 5.13 18.69
C GLY A 166 -2.33 3.90 19.23
N ASP A 167 -1.86 3.01 18.35
CA ASP A 167 -1.06 1.85 18.75
C ASP A 167 0.37 2.26 19.14
N GLU A 168 0.58 2.49 20.43
CA GLU A 168 1.88 2.89 21.01
C GLU A 168 2.94 1.80 20.86
N ALA A 169 2.55 0.51 20.79
CA ALA A 169 3.50 -0.58 20.62
C ALA A 169 4.14 -0.57 19.25
N ILE A 170 3.36 -0.26 18.20
CA ILE A 170 3.91 -0.02 16.85
C ILE A 170 4.80 1.21 16.83
N LEU A 171 4.40 2.32 17.45
CA LEU A 171 5.25 3.53 17.49
C LEU A 171 6.59 3.26 18.17
N ASP A 172 6.61 2.52 19.30
CA ASP A 172 7.84 2.11 19.97
C ASP A 172 8.70 1.20 19.07
N LEU A 173 8.10 0.23 18.41
CA LEU A 173 8.79 -0.64 17.43
C LEU A 173 9.43 0.17 16.31
N LEU A 174 8.66 1.05 15.66
CA LEU A 174 9.14 1.90 14.58
C LEU A 174 10.26 2.82 15.04
N GLN A 175 10.09 3.51 16.16
CA GLN A 175 11.12 4.40 16.72
C GLN A 175 12.45 3.67 16.94
N LYS A 176 12.43 2.51 17.57
CA LYS A 176 13.64 1.74 17.87
C LYS A 176 14.29 1.16 16.62
N THR A 177 13.49 0.63 15.69
CA THR A 177 14.03 0.13 14.41
C THR A 177 14.61 1.27 13.58
N HIS A 178 13.97 2.45 13.57
CA HIS A 178 14.45 3.62 12.83
C HIS A 178 15.82 4.10 13.33
N LEU A 179 16.11 4.00 14.62
CA LEU A 179 17.44 4.30 15.15
C LEU A 179 18.50 3.38 14.53
N ILE A 180 18.20 2.09 14.38
CA ILE A 180 19.11 1.11 13.79
C ILE A 180 19.27 1.34 12.29
N THR A 181 18.17 1.49 11.55
CA THR A 181 18.23 1.73 10.10
C THR A 181 18.98 3.01 9.79
N LYS A 182 18.71 4.12 10.50
CA LYS A 182 19.43 5.38 10.34
C LYS A 182 20.93 5.27 10.63
N ALA A 183 21.31 4.59 11.69
CA ALA A 183 22.72 4.40 12.06
C ALA A 183 23.51 3.65 10.95
N ASN A 184 22.82 2.82 10.17
CA ASN A 184 23.39 2.02 9.08
C ASN A 184 23.14 2.62 7.68
N GLY A 185 22.53 3.80 7.56
CA GLY A 185 22.14 4.38 6.27
C GLY A 185 21.12 3.55 5.50
N LYS A 186 20.22 2.86 6.22
CA LYS A 186 19.20 1.96 5.70
C LYS A 186 17.80 2.57 5.81
N ILE A 187 16.84 2.01 5.08
CA ILE A 187 15.46 2.49 4.97
C ILE A 187 14.58 1.76 5.98
N LEU A 188 13.67 2.49 6.62
CA LEU A 188 12.53 1.90 7.32
C LEU A 188 11.24 2.30 6.62
N SER A 189 10.44 1.31 6.24
CA SER A 189 9.12 1.51 5.68
C SER A 189 8.05 0.69 6.40
N ILE A 190 6.80 1.09 6.21
CA ILE A 190 5.63 0.42 6.78
C ILE A 190 4.48 0.37 5.78
N ALA A 191 3.75 -0.76 5.74
CA ALA A 191 2.43 -0.82 5.15
C ALA A 191 1.41 -0.14 6.08
N SER A 192 0.51 0.64 5.53
CA SER A 192 -0.52 1.36 6.31
C SER A 192 -1.90 1.14 5.74
N ASP A 193 -2.90 1.25 6.62
CA ASP A 193 -4.30 1.38 6.22
C ASP A 193 -4.56 2.79 5.66
N GLU A 194 -5.75 3.00 5.07
CA GLU A 194 -6.23 4.28 4.59
C GLU A 194 -6.48 5.28 5.72
N ILE A 195 -6.50 6.56 5.38
CA ILE A 195 -6.92 7.60 6.34
C ILE A 195 -8.43 7.56 6.55
N GLU A 196 -8.88 7.75 7.79
CA GLU A 196 -10.32 7.75 8.10
C GLU A 196 -11.08 8.81 7.29
N PRO A 197 -12.21 8.43 6.64
CA PRO A 197 -12.98 9.34 5.80
C PRO A 197 -13.76 10.40 6.61
N PHE A 198 -14.09 10.11 7.85
CA PHE A 198 -14.75 11.02 8.79
C PHE A 198 -14.39 10.61 10.24
N PRO A 199 -14.48 11.53 11.21
CA PRO A 199 -14.17 11.22 12.60
C PRO A 199 -14.92 9.99 13.11
N PHE A 200 -14.20 9.10 13.78
CA PHE A 200 -14.70 7.84 14.35
C PHE A 200 -14.97 6.71 13.33
N ALA A 201 -14.67 6.88 12.03
CA ALA A 201 -14.86 5.83 11.04
C ALA A 201 -14.06 4.56 11.39
N ASP A 202 -12.85 4.70 11.90
CA ASP A 202 -12.02 3.62 12.42
C ASP A 202 -12.73 2.80 13.51
N LYS A 203 -13.35 3.46 14.49
CA LYS A 203 -14.08 2.76 15.55
C LYS A 203 -15.34 2.06 15.04
N LEU A 204 -15.97 2.63 14.03
CA LEU A 204 -17.20 2.09 13.45
C LEU A 204 -16.91 0.83 12.63
N ILE A 205 -15.89 0.85 11.77
CA ILE A 205 -15.54 -0.31 10.93
C ILE A 205 -15.14 -1.52 11.76
N ARG A 206 -14.44 -1.32 12.88
CA ARG A 206 -13.99 -2.39 13.79
C ARG A 206 -15.13 -3.16 14.47
N ILE A 207 -16.34 -2.60 14.51
CA ILE A 207 -17.52 -3.32 15.00
C ILE A 207 -17.90 -4.45 14.03
N PHE A 208 -17.67 -4.24 12.72
CA PHE A 208 -18.07 -5.18 11.67
C PHE A 208 -16.91 -6.04 11.17
N ALA A 209 -15.69 -5.54 11.21
CA ALA A 209 -14.52 -6.21 10.66
C ALA A 209 -13.30 -6.11 11.61
N ARG A 210 -12.91 -7.24 12.17
CA ARG A 210 -11.83 -7.32 13.19
C ARG A 210 -10.47 -6.85 12.70
N ARG A 211 -10.19 -7.00 11.42
CA ARG A 211 -8.90 -6.67 10.79
C ARG A 211 -8.94 -5.37 9.99
N ALA A 212 -10.12 -4.84 9.73
CA ALA A 212 -10.23 -3.58 9.02
C ALA A 212 -10.09 -2.40 10.00
N GLY A 213 -9.40 -1.37 9.55
CA GLY A 213 -9.22 -0.15 10.30
C GLY A 213 -8.97 1.02 9.35
N PHE A 214 -8.92 2.19 9.94
CA PHE A 214 -8.44 3.41 9.30
C PHE A 214 -7.44 4.08 10.23
N TRP A 215 -6.47 4.76 9.66
CA TRP A 215 -5.59 5.59 10.48
C TRP A 215 -6.13 7.01 10.58
N THR A 216 -6.14 7.55 11.80
CA THR A 216 -6.44 8.98 12.03
C THR A 216 -5.32 9.86 11.49
N LYS A 217 -5.62 11.12 11.21
CA LYS A 217 -4.61 12.11 10.81
C LYS A 217 -3.48 12.20 11.81
N ASP A 218 -3.82 12.23 13.11
CA ASP A 218 -2.84 12.35 14.17
C ASP A 218 -1.91 11.13 14.23
N TYR A 219 -2.45 9.93 13.96
CA TYR A 219 -1.64 8.73 13.95
C TYR A 219 -0.67 8.70 12.74
N TYR A 220 -1.13 9.10 11.56
CA TYR A 220 -0.24 9.29 10.40
C TYR A 220 0.91 10.25 10.73
N LEU A 221 0.61 11.38 11.40
CA LEU A 221 1.61 12.38 11.80
C LEU A 221 2.57 11.88 12.89
N GLN A 222 2.17 10.91 13.71
CA GLN A 222 3.06 10.23 14.65
C GLN A 222 3.98 9.24 13.93
N VAL A 223 3.43 8.38 13.08
CA VAL A 223 4.18 7.35 12.33
C VAL A 223 5.24 7.99 11.42
N VAL A 224 4.91 9.06 10.71
CA VAL A 224 5.83 9.74 9.77
C VAL A 224 7.13 10.22 10.40
N ASN A 225 7.17 10.41 11.73
CA ASN A 225 8.39 10.80 12.44
C ASN A 225 9.38 9.64 12.65
N HIS A 226 8.94 8.41 12.38
CA HIS A 226 9.68 7.19 12.67
C HIS A 226 9.92 6.28 11.46
N VAL A 227 9.59 6.74 10.25
CA VAL A 227 9.78 5.98 9.00
C VAL A 227 10.29 6.86 7.87
N ASP A 228 10.90 6.26 6.86
CA ASP A 228 11.35 6.93 5.64
C ASP A 228 10.34 6.79 4.50
N GLN A 229 9.54 5.71 4.54
CA GLN A 229 8.55 5.39 3.52
C GLN A 229 7.26 4.82 4.13
N ILE A 230 6.13 5.10 3.50
CA ILE A 230 4.83 4.49 3.81
C ILE A 230 4.24 3.92 2.52
N ALA A 231 3.80 2.67 2.55
CA ALA A 231 3.04 2.03 1.48
C ALA A 231 1.58 1.87 1.93
N VAL A 232 0.69 2.71 1.39
CA VAL A 232 -0.74 2.70 1.73
C VAL A 232 -1.43 1.57 0.97
N MET A 233 -2.06 0.65 1.67
CA MET A 233 -2.79 -0.47 1.09
C MET A 233 -4.17 0.01 0.60
N MET A 234 -4.31 0.24 -0.72
CA MET A 234 -5.53 0.74 -1.36
C MET A 234 -6.34 -0.40 -1.99
N TYR A 235 -6.63 -1.42 -1.20
CA TYR A 235 -7.39 -2.60 -1.61
C TYR A 235 -8.11 -3.23 -0.39
N ASP A 236 -8.98 -4.23 -0.63
CA ASP A 236 -9.88 -4.80 0.37
C ASP A 236 -10.89 -3.78 0.94
N THR A 237 -11.31 -2.82 0.09
CA THR A 237 -12.21 -1.72 0.48
C THR A 237 -13.69 -2.11 0.48
N ALA A 238 -14.04 -3.33 0.02
CA ALA A 238 -15.40 -3.81 -0.18
C ALA A 238 -16.25 -2.97 -1.16
N ILE A 239 -15.64 -2.21 -2.06
CA ILE A 239 -16.33 -1.34 -3.02
C ILE A 239 -16.58 -2.09 -4.33
N PRO A 240 -17.84 -2.37 -4.75
CA PRO A 240 -18.11 -3.19 -5.92
C PRO A 240 -18.17 -2.39 -7.24
N PHE A 241 -17.88 -1.10 -7.22
CA PHE A 241 -17.98 -0.23 -8.40
C PHE A 241 -16.65 0.44 -8.71
N ALA A 242 -16.02 0.14 -9.84
CA ALA A 242 -14.71 0.64 -10.25
C ALA A 242 -14.58 2.18 -10.20
N TRP A 243 -15.59 2.90 -10.70
CA TRP A 243 -15.59 4.37 -10.66
C TRP A 243 -15.61 4.91 -9.21
N PHE A 244 -16.36 4.25 -8.33
CA PHE A 244 -16.45 4.70 -6.93
C PHE A 244 -15.17 4.36 -6.16
N TYR A 245 -14.63 3.16 -6.37
CA TYR A 245 -13.31 2.79 -5.86
C TYR A 245 -12.23 3.79 -6.34
N GLY A 246 -12.18 4.13 -7.62
CA GLY A 246 -11.25 5.13 -8.15
C GLY A 246 -11.38 6.50 -7.48
N TYR A 247 -12.61 6.95 -7.16
CA TYR A 247 -12.80 8.19 -6.39
C TYR A 247 -12.37 8.10 -4.93
N VAL A 248 -12.54 6.95 -4.29
CA VAL A 248 -12.01 6.72 -2.94
C VAL A 248 -10.48 6.77 -2.97
N VAL A 249 -9.86 6.08 -3.92
CA VAL A 249 -8.39 6.13 -4.13
C VAL A 249 -7.94 7.58 -4.36
N LYS A 250 -8.60 8.32 -5.27
CA LYS A 250 -8.33 9.75 -5.51
C LYS A 250 -8.32 10.53 -4.20
N TRP A 251 -9.37 10.41 -3.43
CA TRP A 251 -9.52 11.14 -2.17
C TRP A 251 -8.43 10.77 -1.15
N GLN A 252 -8.09 9.49 -1.02
CA GLN A 252 -7.03 9.01 -0.14
C GLN A 252 -5.66 9.60 -0.54
N VAL A 253 -5.34 9.57 -1.84
CA VAL A 253 -4.11 10.17 -2.40
C VAL A 253 -4.02 11.64 -2.03
N GLU A 254 -5.07 12.43 -2.28
CA GLU A 254 -5.10 13.86 -1.95
C GLU A 254 -4.90 14.10 -0.45
N LYS A 255 -5.63 13.36 0.39
CA LYS A 255 -5.62 13.58 1.84
C LYS A 255 -4.30 13.20 2.47
N ILE A 256 -3.78 12.01 2.18
CA ILE A 256 -2.55 11.50 2.81
C ILE A 256 -1.35 12.30 2.29
N THR A 257 -1.25 12.52 0.98
CA THR A 257 -0.10 13.23 0.41
C THR A 257 -0.03 14.68 0.88
N THR A 258 -1.15 15.39 0.91
CA THR A 258 -1.22 16.76 1.43
C THR A 258 -0.92 16.81 2.95
N LEU A 259 -1.42 15.83 3.72
CA LEU A 259 -1.17 15.76 5.16
C LEU A 259 0.32 15.59 5.47
N LEU A 260 0.99 14.73 4.72
CA LEU A 260 2.40 14.38 4.98
C LEU A 260 3.40 15.33 4.31
N ASP A 261 2.96 16.14 3.34
CA ASP A 261 3.69 17.26 2.75
C ASP A 261 5.15 16.91 2.35
N GLY A 262 5.34 15.78 1.68
CA GLY A 262 6.64 15.31 1.20
C GLY A 262 7.66 14.91 2.29
N LYS A 263 7.25 14.73 3.55
CA LYS A 263 8.13 14.32 4.66
C LYS A 263 8.72 12.93 4.48
N VAL A 264 7.96 12.02 3.87
CA VAL A 264 8.35 10.63 3.57
C VAL A 264 8.08 10.30 2.11
N LEU A 265 8.67 9.23 1.61
CA LEU A 265 8.27 8.65 0.32
C LEU A 265 6.96 7.87 0.50
N LEU A 266 5.95 8.23 -0.29
CA LEU A 266 4.64 7.57 -0.30
C LEU A 266 4.53 6.65 -1.50
N PHE A 267 4.12 5.41 -1.25
CA PHE A 267 3.62 4.50 -2.26
C PHE A 267 2.14 4.23 -2.01
N PHE A 268 1.33 4.21 -3.08
CA PHE A 268 -0.04 3.76 -3.02
C PHE A 268 -0.14 2.38 -3.66
N GLY A 269 -0.60 1.41 -2.88
CA GLY A 269 -0.73 0.03 -3.27
C GLY A 269 -1.85 -0.17 -4.30
N VAL A 270 -1.57 -0.90 -5.37
CA VAL A 270 -2.58 -1.33 -6.34
C VAL A 270 -2.64 -2.86 -6.37
N PRO A 271 -3.84 -3.46 -6.28
CA PRO A 271 -3.97 -4.91 -6.26
C PRO A 271 -3.91 -5.50 -7.66
N THR A 272 -3.41 -6.75 -7.74
CA THR A 272 -3.39 -7.57 -8.97
C THR A 272 -3.93 -8.98 -8.76
N TYR A 273 -4.45 -9.28 -7.56
CA TYR A 273 -5.12 -10.56 -7.31
C TYR A 273 -6.58 -10.51 -7.73
N GLU A 274 -7.12 -11.66 -8.15
CA GLU A 274 -8.49 -11.77 -8.68
C GLU A 274 -9.45 -12.52 -7.76
N GLU A 275 -8.97 -12.97 -6.58
CA GLU A 275 -9.76 -13.78 -5.67
C GLU A 275 -10.85 -12.96 -4.99
N GLU A 276 -12.11 -13.14 -5.43
CA GLU A 276 -13.29 -12.47 -4.88
C GLU A 276 -13.49 -12.81 -3.40
N ARG A 277 -13.70 -11.79 -2.58
CA ARG A 277 -14.00 -11.88 -1.15
C ARG A 277 -15.08 -10.88 -0.78
N TRP A 278 -15.67 -10.98 0.39
CA TRP A 278 -16.63 -9.98 0.86
C TRP A 278 -16.00 -8.56 0.97
N SER A 279 -14.70 -8.48 1.21
CA SER A 279 -13.93 -7.23 1.32
C SER A 279 -13.24 -6.81 0.02
N PHE A 280 -13.27 -7.62 -1.04
CA PHE A 280 -12.55 -7.37 -2.28
C PHE A 280 -13.36 -7.78 -3.51
N HIS A 281 -13.47 -6.87 -4.47
CA HIS A 281 -14.15 -7.06 -5.75
C HIS A 281 -13.19 -6.82 -6.91
N ALA A 282 -12.64 -7.89 -7.50
CA ALA A 282 -11.65 -7.80 -8.59
C ALA A 282 -12.10 -6.98 -9.79
N SER A 283 -13.40 -6.97 -10.12
CA SER A 283 -13.96 -6.14 -11.18
C SER A 283 -13.92 -4.64 -10.90
N ALA A 284 -13.75 -4.25 -9.63
CA ALA A 284 -13.70 -2.85 -9.19
C ALA A 284 -12.32 -2.48 -8.66
N GLU A 285 -11.78 -3.30 -7.77
CA GLU A 285 -10.49 -3.10 -7.09
C GLU A 285 -9.40 -3.80 -7.89
N ASN A 286 -8.85 -3.15 -8.90
CA ASN A 286 -7.80 -3.71 -9.76
C ASN A 286 -6.78 -2.62 -10.15
N MET A 287 -5.69 -3.05 -10.78
CA MET A 287 -4.62 -2.15 -11.18
C MET A 287 -5.11 -0.96 -12.01
N PHE A 288 -5.97 -1.18 -13.00
CA PHE A 288 -6.50 -0.13 -13.86
C PHE A 288 -7.27 0.94 -13.07
N SER A 289 -8.20 0.50 -12.23
CA SER A 289 -9.02 1.40 -11.41
C SER A 289 -8.20 2.14 -10.36
N GLY A 290 -7.23 1.44 -9.73
CA GLY A 290 -6.30 2.02 -8.78
C GLY A 290 -5.40 3.09 -9.40
N ILE A 291 -4.75 2.78 -10.52
CA ILE A 291 -3.90 3.75 -11.27
C ILE A 291 -4.70 4.98 -11.68
N ARG A 292 -5.94 4.80 -12.16
CA ARG A 292 -6.81 5.90 -12.55
C ARG A 292 -7.16 6.80 -11.37
N GLY A 293 -7.52 6.21 -10.24
CA GLY A 293 -7.77 6.96 -9.01
C GLY A 293 -6.55 7.74 -8.52
N ILE A 294 -5.37 7.10 -8.52
CA ILE A 294 -4.11 7.74 -8.17
C ILE A 294 -3.79 8.89 -9.12
N SER A 295 -3.92 8.69 -10.44
CA SER A 295 -3.67 9.72 -11.45
C SER A 295 -4.58 10.94 -11.27
N MET A 296 -5.87 10.71 -10.98
CA MET A 296 -6.81 11.78 -10.66
C MET A 296 -6.46 12.52 -9.36
N GLY A 297 -5.88 11.84 -8.39
CA GLY A 297 -5.52 12.41 -7.08
C GLY A 297 -4.29 13.31 -7.16
N ILE A 298 -3.28 12.91 -7.91
CA ILE A 298 -2.04 13.69 -8.04
C ILE A 298 -2.22 15.02 -8.77
N GLU A 299 -3.24 15.16 -9.64
CA GLU A 299 -3.54 16.40 -10.36
C GLU A 299 -3.93 17.57 -9.44
N GLU A 300 -4.44 17.25 -8.26
CA GLU A 300 -4.86 18.25 -7.26
C GLU A 300 -3.73 18.61 -6.27
N ILE A 301 -2.53 18.02 -6.43
CA ILE A 301 -1.41 18.16 -5.49
C ILE A 301 -0.29 18.94 -6.14
N PRO A 302 0.29 19.95 -5.46
CA PRO A 302 1.45 20.68 -5.97
C PRO A 302 2.63 19.77 -6.30
N LEU A 303 3.19 19.90 -7.52
CA LEU A 303 4.31 19.06 -7.99
C LEU A 303 5.51 18.98 -7.01
N PRO A 304 5.93 20.05 -6.32
CA PRO A 304 7.04 19.95 -5.36
C PRO A 304 6.82 18.95 -4.22
N ILE A 305 5.55 18.69 -3.83
CA ILE A 305 5.23 17.69 -2.80
C ILE A 305 5.39 16.27 -3.35
N LEU A 306 5.11 16.09 -4.64
CA LEU A 306 5.14 14.79 -5.32
C LEU A 306 6.54 14.39 -5.78
N GLU A 307 7.39 15.36 -6.10
CA GLU A 307 8.65 15.10 -6.79
C GLU A 307 9.60 14.24 -5.93
N ASN A 308 9.95 13.04 -6.46
CA ASN A 308 10.74 12.00 -5.79
C ASN A 308 10.19 11.48 -4.45
N LYS A 309 8.94 11.82 -4.12
CA LYS A 309 8.28 11.47 -2.85
C LYS A 309 6.97 10.72 -3.03
N PHE A 310 6.65 10.34 -4.28
CA PHE A 310 5.38 9.69 -4.58
C PHE A 310 5.54 8.60 -5.65
N GLY A 311 4.86 7.47 -5.48
CA GLY A 311 4.84 6.38 -6.43
C GLY A 311 3.71 5.37 -6.20
N ILE A 312 3.71 4.33 -7.03
CA ILE A 312 2.81 3.17 -6.90
C ILE A 312 3.58 1.98 -6.37
N ALA A 313 2.93 1.14 -5.55
CA ALA A 313 3.41 -0.19 -5.18
C ALA A 313 2.46 -1.26 -5.73
N ILE A 314 2.98 -2.23 -6.47
CA ILE A 314 2.18 -3.33 -7.04
C ILE A 314 2.07 -4.46 -6.02
N TYR A 315 0.86 -4.83 -5.66
CA TYR A 315 0.56 -5.97 -4.80
C TYR A 315 -0.25 -7.01 -5.57
N SER A 316 0.41 -8.03 -6.15
CA SER A 316 1.78 -8.47 -5.92
C SER A 316 2.44 -9.03 -7.19
N GLU A 317 3.76 -9.26 -7.16
CA GLU A 317 4.52 -9.82 -8.29
C GLU A 317 3.95 -11.15 -8.79
N TRP A 318 3.54 -12.04 -7.88
CA TRP A 318 3.08 -13.39 -8.22
C TRP A 318 1.65 -13.47 -8.76
N THR A 319 0.87 -12.39 -8.66
CA THR A 319 -0.50 -12.28 -9.22
C THR A 319 -0.55 -11.38 -10.44
N THR A 320 0.47 -10.54 -10.68
CA THR A 320 0.49 -9.61 -11.81
C THR A 320 0.71 -10.33 -13.13
N ASP A 321 -0.27 -10.27 -14.00
CA ASP A 321 -0.22 -10.86 -15.34
C ASP A 321 0.31 -9.89 -16.41
N ASP A 322 0.43 -10.37 -17.67
CA ASP A 322 0.94 -9.57 -18.79
C ASP A 322 0.02 -8.40 -19.17
N ALA A 323 -1.30 -8.53 -18.97
CA ALA A 323 -2.26 -7.46 -19.25
C ALA A 323 -2.12 -6.34 -18.21
N GLU A 324 -1.92 -6.68 -16.94
CA GLU A 324 -1.67 -5.72 -15.87
C GLU A 324 -0.31 -5.04 -16.01
N TRP A 325 0.76 -5.77 -16.36
CA TRP A 325 2.04 -5.17 -16.71
C TRP A 325 1.92 -4.18 -17.88
N LYS A 326 1.08 -4.51 -18.88
CA LYS A 326 0.79 -3.59 -19.98
C LYS A 326 0.05 -2.35 -19.48
N THR A 327 -0.98 -2.53 -18.64
CA THR A 327 -1.73 -1.43 -18.02
C THR A 327 -0.82 -0.52 -17.22
N PHE A 328 0.04 -1.09 -16.36
CA PHE A 328 1.02 -0.31 -15.60
C PHE A 328 1.95 0.51 -16.51
N LYS A 329 2.43 -0.10 -17.60
CA LYS A 329 3.30 0.56 -18.56
C LYS A 329 2.60 1.69 -19.31
N THR A 330 1.36 1.47 -19.81
CA THR A 330 0.63 2.45 -20.64
C THR A 330 -0.01 3.54 -19.79
N ASP A 331 -0.64 3.20 -18.67
CA ASP A 331 -1.51 4.11 -17.93
C ASP A 331 -0.79 4.80 -16.76
N TRP A 332 0.23 4.12 -16.17
CA TRP A 332 1.06 4.75 -15.16
C TRP A 332 2.36 5.31 -15.72
N LEU A 333 3.22 4.48 -16.32
CA LEU A 333 4.52 4.95 -16.82
C LEU A 333 4.43 5.80 -18.08
N LEU A 334 3.27 5.84 -18.75
CA LEU A 334 3.01 6.55 -20.00
C LEU A 334 4.04 6.20 -21.09
N SER A 335 4.46 4.93 -21.13
CA SER A 335 5.44 4.40 -22.09
C SER A 335 4.70 3.55 -23.13
N TYR A 336 4.72 3.96 -24.38
CA TYR A 336 4.07 3.29 -25.51
C TYR A 336 5.04 2.36 -26.24
#